data_36b8f989a08f01de5fa8ba86eb0cfa44
#
_entry.id   36b8f989a08f01de5fa8ba86eb0cfa44
#
_cell.length_a   1.000
_cell.length_b   1.000
_cell.length_c   1.000
_cell.angle_alpha   90.00
_cell.angle_beta   90.00
_cell.angle_gamma   90.00
#
_symmetry.space_group_name_H-M   'P 1'
#
loop_
_entity.id
_entity.type
_entity.pdbx_description
1 polymer ?
#
loop_
_entity_poly.entity_id
_entity_poly.type
_entity_poly.pdbx_seq_one_letter_code
_entity_poly.pdbx_strand_id
1 'polypeptide(L)'
;MYKETKKQRFDKVSVARTQKIIDMIRLLGNCANKNNYSYDEKDAMMLFQQIENALDDARACFNFSKTKSSMDKYKELFETEYTWLKGFMRNVDRYGNKSAMFFPLENKQWTYSELNIDANKFANALIRIGIRKKDVIFCQMKNSPEFVFAYIASHKIGSVFAPINYRLAPAETAELIKKSKPEVIMIDKCLENDIKKAIEISGYSPKMIIICDSSSSVKSNEENTPQGFITYERFVSYSNEDNPELPYMLSMYDETVRLFTSGSTGKSKGVVITSINEVLSAHDVIMHLPLNCTDISLNVTPWYHRGGLQAGGITPTLYGGGSLVIMPHFDAKSCLKYIEKYKLTYVIGVPTIIEYLSKMQQREGYDISSLNGIIAMGSPLNRADCIRYQKILTPNIYNGYGTTETFWNTFLRPFDLPEKAGTSGISCVDDDVRVVKIYKDKKASPDDLVATDNTEMGEVIVKSPAKSAYEYSTDEEERRSRFYRGFLYTSDIATWDENHYITVQRRIDNMINSSGENINPEQVEKTICRMKDIKDCGVTSVPDKIRGEVVTAYIVKNSPNVDAKKIDKFCKESIYLANYKRPRYYRFVQEIPELSEKVKDRNILKQMAKEDMENGLLIRV
;
A
#
# COMPACT_ATOMS: atom_id res chain seq x y z
N MET A 1 -72.06 -19.76 -22.03
CA MET A 1 -70.72 -19.21 -22.28
C MET A 1 -70.04 -18.95 -20.91
N TYR A 2 -69.05 -19.75 -20.55
CA TYR A 2 -68.26 -19.52 -19.33
C TYR A 2 -67.46 -18.21 -19.53
N LYS A 3 -67.71 -17.20 -18.70
CA LYS A 3 -66.93 -15.95 -18.68
C LYS A 3 -65.53 -16.27 -18.13
N GLU A 4 -64.49 -16.10 -18.94
CA GLU A 4 -63.07 -16.21 -18.55
C GLU A 4 -62.83 -15.32 -17.32
N THR A 5 -62.22 -15.87 -16.26
CA THR A 5 -61.88 -15.12 -15.03
C THR A 5 -60.73 -14.15 -15.31
N LYS A 6 -60.62 -13.05 -14.53
CA LYS A 6 -59.53 -12.10 -14.65
C LYS A 6 -58.15 -12.79 -14.55
N LYS A 7 -58.05 -13.83 -13.72
CA LYS A 7 -56.81 -14.60 -13.56
C LYS A 7 -56.50 -15.44 -14.79
N GLN A 8 -57.48 -16.17 -15.36
CA GLN A 8 -57.28 -16.95 -16.59
C GLN A 8 -56.84 -16.07 -17.76
N ARG A 9 -57.42 -14.89 -17.87
CA ARG A 9 -57.03 -13.89 -18.88
C ARG A 9 -55.60 -13.37 -18.64
N PHE A 10 -55.23 -13.08 -17.39
CA PHE A 10 -53.87 -12.69 -17.02
C PHE A 10 -52.84 -13.78 -17.40
N ASP A 11 -53.07 -15.03 -16.97
CA ASP A 11 -52.17 -16.16 -17.23
C ASP A 11 -51.96 -16.36 -18.73
N LYS A 12 -53.02 -16.32 -19.52
CA LYS A 12 -52.97 -16.48 -20.98
C LYS A 12 -52.19 -15.34 -21.67
N VAL A 13 -52.43 -14.10 -21.28
CA VAL A 13 -51.84 -12.91 -21.92
C VAL A 13 -50.37 -12.75 -21.44
N SER A 14 -50.10 -12.97 -20.17
CA SER A 14 -48.74 -12.82 -19.62
C SER A 14 -47.79 -13.84 -20.20
N VAL A 15 -48.15 -15.14 -20.25
CA VAL A 15 -47.32 -16.19 -20.83
C VAL A 15 -46.98 -15.88 -22.30
N ALA A 16 -47.99 -15.52 -23.11
CA ALA A 16 -47.76 -15.21 -24.51
C ALA A 16 -46.87 -13.98 -24.74
N ARG A 17 -46.97 -12.96 -23.88
CA ARG A 17 -46.13 -11.74 -23.96
C ARG A 17 -44.71 -12.02 -23.48
N THR A 18 -44.57 -12.78 -22.38
CA THR A 18 -43.24 -13.16 -21.86
C THR A 18 -42.47 -13.98 -22.89
N GLN A 19 -43.12 -14.94 -23.55
CA GLN A 19 -42.47 -15.73 -24.59
C GLN A 19 -42.00 -14.85 -25.76
N LYS A 20 -42.80 -13.89 -26.22
CA LYS A 20 -42.40 -12.96 -27.28
C LYS A 20 -41.18 -12.11 -26.88
N ILE A 21 -41.12 -11.63 -25.64
CA ILE A 21 -39.99 -10.84 -25.13
C ILE A 21 -38.74 -11.72 -25.12
N ILE A 22 -38.81 -12.95 -24.62
CA ILE A 22 -37.70 -13.89 -24.61
C ILE A 22 -37.17 -14.17 -26.01
N ASP A 23 -38.11 -14.38 -26.98
CA ASP A 23 -37.73 -14.65 -28.37
C ASP A 23 -37.07 -13.43 -29.03
N MET A 24 -37.53 -12.20 -28.72
CA MET A 24 -36.92 -10.96 -29.21
C MET A 24 -35.51 -10.75 -28.61
N ILE A 25 -35.33 -11.04 -27.32
CA ILE A 25 -34.00 -10.96 -26.68
C ILE A 25 -33.03 -12.00 -27.30
N ARG A 26 -33.50 -13.20 -27.62
CA ARG A 26 -32.72 -14.20 -28.34
C ARG A 26 -32.31 -13.74 -29.74
N LEU A 27 -33.24 -13.11 -30.47
CA LEU A 27 -32.94 -12.53 -31.78
C LEU A 27 -31.94 -11.40 -31.71
N LEU A 28 -31.98 -10.60 -30.64
CA LEU A 28 -30.98 -9.56 -30.41
C LEU A 28 -29.55 -10.17 -30.27
N GLY A 29 -29.42 -11.36 -29.69
CA GLY A 29 -28.14 -12.08 -29.61
C GLY A 29 -27.52 -12.35 -31.01
N ASN A 30 -28.31 -12.41 -32.07
CA ASN A 30 -27.80 -12.58 -33.43
C ASN A 30 -27.06 -11.32 -33.93
N CYS A 31 -27.34 -10.13 -33.35
CA CYS A 31 -26.63 -8.90 -33.65
C CYS A 31 -25.17 -8.90 -33.14
N ALA A 32 -24.80 -9.88 -32.30
CA ALA A 32 -23.41 -10.07 -31.84
C ALA A 32 -22.45 -10.56 -32.95
N ASN A 33 -22.98 -10.97 -34.10
CA ASN A 33 -22.16 -11.43 -35.23
C ASN A 33 -21.44 -10.27 -35.90
N LYS A 34 -20.14 -10.12 -35.59
CA LYS A 34 -19.27 -9.06 -36.13
C LYS A 34 -19.01 -9.14 -37.63
N ASN A 35 -19.36 -10.23 -38.30
CA ASN A 35 -19.28 -10.32 -39.75
C ASN A 35 -20.41 -9.53 -40.45
N ASN A 36 -21.52 -9.34 -39.73
CA ASN A 36 -22.69 -8.65 -40.28
C ASN A 36 -22.95 -7.28 -39.68
N TYR A 37 -22.41 -6.99 -38.48
CA TYR A 37 -22.67 -5.78 -37.71
C TYR A 37 -21.37 -5.21 -37.14
N SER A 38 -21.25 -3.87 -37.17
CA SER A 38 -20.16 -3.15 -36.51
C SER A 38 -20.69 -2.51 -35.24
N TYR A 39 -20.11 -2.85 -34.09
CA TYR A 39 -20.41 -2.27 -32.79
C TYR A 39 -19.20 -2.35 -31.88
N ASP A 40 -19.11 -1.46 -30.91
CA ASP A 40 -18.15 -1.50 -29.82
C ASP A 40 -18.82 -1.99 -28.51
N GLU A 41 -18.01 -2.13 -27.46
CA GLU A 41 -18.48 -2.57 -26.14
C GLU A 41 -19.48 -1.57 -25.53
N LYS A 42 -19.31 -0.27 -25.81
CA LYS A 42 -20.17 0.79 -25.31
C LYS A 42 -21.55 0.74 -25.96
N ASP A 43 -21.62 0.45 -27.26
CA ASP A 43 -22.88 0.26 -27.97
C ASP A 43 -23.68 -0.90 -27.39
N ALA A 44 -22.99 -2.04 -27.14
CA ALA A 44 -23.62 -3.21 -26.53
C ALA A 44 -24.10 -2.92 -25.10
N MET A 45 -23.30 -2.24 -24.27
CA MET A 45 -23.69 -1.84 -22.92
C MET A 45 -24.90 -0.92 -22.90
N MET A 46 -24.95 0.09 -23.77
CA MET A 46 -26.07 1.01 -23.86
C MET A 46 -27.38 0.28 -24.24
N LEU A 47 -27.31 -0.68 -25.14
CA LEU A 47 -28.44 -1.46 -25.60
C LEU A 47 -29.01 -2.35 -24.48
N PHE A 48 -28.14 -3.06 -23.74
CA PHE A 48 -28.56 -3.85 -22.59
C PHE A 48 -29.13 -2.98 -21.46
N GLN A 49 -28.53 -1.82 -21.20
CA GLN A 49 -29.06 -0.87 -20.21
C GLN A 49 -30.49 -0.38 -20.55
N GLN A 50 -30.78 -0.17 -21.82
CA GLN A 50 -32.16 0.21 -22.25
C GLN A 50 -33.15 -0.92 -21.97
N ILE A 51 -32.77 -2.17 -22.19
CA ILE A 51 -33.62 -3.35 -21.92
C ILE A 51 -33.85 -3.50 -20.40
N GLU A 52 -32.79 -3.35 -19.59
CA GLU A 52 -32.89 -3.41 -18.14
C GLU A 52 -33.82 -2.31 -17.58
N ASN A 53 -33.68 -1.07 -18.07
CA ASN A 53 -34.55 0.05 -17.68
C ASN A 53 -35.99 -0.25 -18.01
N ALA A 54 -36.28 -0.74 -19.22
CA ALA A 54 -37.67 -1.09 -19.65
C ALA A 54 -38.24 -2.26 -18.82
N LEU A 55 -37.38 -3.20 -18.41
CA LEU A 55 -37.78 -4.31 -17.54
C LEU A 55 -38.09 -3.82 -16.12
N ASP A 56 -37.33 -2.87 -15.60
CA ASP A 56 -37.57 -2.27 -14.28
C ASP A 56 -38.85 -1.40 -14.28
N ASP A 57 -39.09 -0.67 -15.33
CA ASP A 57 -40.38 0.07 -15.52
C ASP A 57 -41.57 -0.90 -15.54
N ALA A 58 -41.46 -2.00 -16.28
CA ALA A 58 -42.49 -3.02 -16.31
C ALA A 58 -42.72 -3.66 -14.92
N ARG A 59 -41.66 -3.94 -14.17
CA ARG A 59 -41.74 -4.45 -12.78
C ARG A 59 -42.44 -3.46 -11.86
N ALA A 60 -42.18 -2.16 -12.01
CA ALA A 60 -42.81 -1.12 -11.20
C ALA A 60 -44.34 -1.09 -11.41
N CYS A 61 -44.83 -1.34 -12.64
CA CYS A 61 -46.26 -1.39 -12.95
C CYS A 61 -47.00 -2.53 -12.21
N PHE A 62 -46.31 -3.59 -11.80
CA PHE A 62 -46.92 -4.70 -11.06
C PHE A 62 -47.00 -4.47 -9.56
N ASN A 63 -46.60 -3.29 -9.05
CA ASN A 63 -46.58 -2.97 -7.62
C ASN A 63 -45.95 -4.10 -6.77
N PHE A 64 -45.02 -4.86 -7.35
CA PHE A 64 -44.15 -5.68 -6.54
C PHE A 64 -43.31 -4.70 -5.71
N SER A 65 -43.66 -4.50 -4.45
CA SER A 65 -42.59 -4.23 -3.50
C SER A 65 -41.53 -5.30 -3.78
N LYS A 66 -40.31 -4.88 -4.18
CA LYS A 66 -39.18 -5.81 -4.36
C LYS A 66 -39.02 -6.50 -3.01
N THR A 67 -39.76 -7.57 -2.76
CA THR A 67 -39.42 -8.49 -1.68
C THR A 67 -38.13 -9.13 -2.17
N LYS A 68 -36.99 -8.49 -1.75
CA LYS A 68 -35.67 -9.06 -1.98
C LYS A 68 -35.76 -10.53 -1.61
N SER A 69 -35.25 -11.40 -2.46
CA SER A 69 -35.15 -12.83 -2.13
C SER A 69 -34.39 -12.97 -0.80
N SER A 70 -34.54 -14.08 -0.12
CA SER A 70 -33.76 -14.33 1.11
C SER A 70 -32.24 -14.26 0.81
N MET A 71 -31.82 -14.65 -0.40
CA MET A 71 -30.44 -14.55 -0.85
C MET A 71 -30.00 -13.10 -1.08
N ASP A 72 -30.86 -12.24 -1.65
CA ASP A 72 -30.51 -10.82 -1.83
C ASP A 72 -30.40 -10.09 -0.49
N LYS A 73 -31.29 -10.40 0.46
CA LYS A 73 -31.20 -9.88 1.84
C LYS A 73 -29.91 -10.35 2.52
N TYR A 74 -29.54 -11.62 2.33
CA TYR A 74 -28.29 -12.16 2.87
C TYR A 74 -27.07 -11.48 2.27
N LYS A 75 -27.03 -11.28 0.94
CA LYS A 75 -25.94 -10.56 0.27
C LYS A 75 -25.79 -9.15 0.82
N GLU A 76 -26.88 -8.41 0.92
CA GLU A 76 -26.86 -7.04 1.46
C GLU A 76 -26.34 -7.01 2.90
N LEU A 77 -26.82 -7.94 3.73
CA LEU A 77 -26.35 -8.08 5.11
C LEU A 77 -24.86 -8.42 5.14
N PHE A 78 -24.41 -9.38 4.32
CA PHE A 78 -23.01 -9.76 4.24
C PHE A 78 -22.14 -8.59 3.79
N GLU A 79 -22.54 -7.86 2.73
CA GLU A 79 -21.79 -6.74 2.18
C GLU A 79 -21.62 -5.57 3.17
N THR A 80 -22.58 -5.36 4.07
CA THR A 80 -22.56 -4.26 5.06
C THR A 80 -21.95 -4.66 6.40
N GLU A 81 -22.07 -5.93 6.79
CA GLU A 81 -21.56 -6.43 8.07
C GLU A 81 -20.14 -7.01 7.99
N TYR A 82 -19.68 -7.41 6.80
CA TYR A 82 -18.35 -7.99 6.59
C TYR A 82 -17.34 -6.93 6.16
N THR A 83 -17.15 -5.93 7.02
CA THR A 83 -16.22 -4.81 6.83
C THR A 83 -15.16 -4.79 7.93
N TRP A 84 -14.01 -4.16 7.65
CA TRP A 84 -12.96 -3.99 8.66
C TRP A 84 -13.48 -3.21 9.88
N LEU A 85 -14.25 -2.14 9.66
CA LEU A 85 -14.85 -1.34 10.73
C LEU A 85 -15.73 -2.20 11.66
N LYS A 86 -16.59 -3.06 11.10
CA LYS A 86 -17.45 -3.94 11.89
C LYS A 86 -16.63 -4.94 12.72
N GLY A 87 -15.52 -5.44 12.18
CA GLY A 87 -14.55 -6.27 12.92
C GLY A 87 -13.96 -5.53 14.12
N PHE A 88 -13.50 -4.29 13.91
CA PHE A 88 -12.99 -3.42 14.97
C PHE A 88 -14.07 -3.12 16.02
N MET A 89 -15.29 -2.74 15.63
CA MET A 89 -16.38 -2.44 16.56
C MET A 89 -16.78 -3.65 17.42
N ARG A 90 -16.77 -4.86 16.86
CA ARG A 90 -16.97 -6.09 17.65
C ARG A 90 -15.89 -6.27 18.74
N ASN A 91 -14.67 -5.79 18.49
CA ASN A 91 -13.61 -5.83 19.49
C ASN A 91 -13.74 -4.70 20.53
N VAL A 92 -14.27 -3.53 20.15
CA VAL A 92 -14.67 -2.51 21.13
C VAL A 92 -15.69 -3.07 22.11
N ASP A 93 -16.69 -3.82 21.62
CA ASP A 93 -17.71 -4.45 22.48
C ASP A 93 -17.13 -5.58 23.35
N ARG A 94 -16.25 -6.43 22.79
CA ARG A 94 -15.69 -7.60 23.49
C ARG A 94 -14.59 -7.24 24.47
N TYR A 95 -13.76 -6.27 24.11
CA TYR A 95 -12.49 -5.94 24.77
C TYR A 95 -12.39 -4.47 25.18
N GLY A 96 -13.52 -3.79 25.44
CA GLY A 96 -13.58 -2.35 25.67
C GLY A 96 -12.54 -1.82 26.66
N ASN A 97 -12.31 -2.53 27.77
CA ASN A 97 -11.36 -2.14 28.82
C ASN A 97 -9.92 -2.66 28.59
N LYS A 98 -9.68 -3.45 27.53
CA LYS A 98 -8.36 -3.94 27.19
C LYS A 98 -7.55 -2.86 26.48
N SER A 99 -6.25 -2.74 26.78
CA SER A 99 -5.36 -1.85 26.06
C SER A 99 -5.28 -2.26 24.58
N ALA A 100 -5.67 -1.34 23.69
CA ALA A 100 -5.60 -1.50 22.24
C ALA A 100 -4.31 -0.93 21.68
N MET A 101 -3.76 0.10 22.32
CA MET A 101 -2.63 0.86 21.78
C MET A 101 -1.78 1.44 22.90
N PHE A 102 -0.45 1.39 22.72
CA PHE A 102 0.55 2.01 23.59
C PHE A 102 1.39 3.00 22.79
N PHE A 103 1.62 4.18 23.37
CA PHE A 103 2.54 5.18 22.83
C PHE A 103 3.62 5.50 23.87
N PRO A 104 4.73 4.73 23.87
CA PRO A 104 5.75 4.81 24.92
C PRO A 104 6.45 6.16 25.00
N LEU A 105 6.54 6.91 23.88
CA LEU A 105 7.19 8.21 23.83
C LEU A 105 6.57 9.22 24.81
N GLU A 106 5.24 9.18 24.98
CA GLU A 106 4.50 10.03 25.91
C GLU A 106 3.98 9.28 27.16
N ASN A 107 4.37 8.02 27.29
CA ASN A 107 3.86 7.12 28.34
C ASN A 107 2.32 7.05 28.38
N LYS A 108 1.68 7.06 27.20
CA LYS A 108 0.23 6.98 27.02
C LYS A 108 -0.19 5.62 26.54
N GLN A 109 -1.42 5.26 26.83
CA GLN A 109 -2.09 4.07 26.31
C GLN A 109 -3.58 4.35 26.13
N TRP A 110 -4.21 3.58 25.27
CA TRP A 110 -5.66 3.62 25.01
C TRP A 110 -6.24 2.23 25.12
N THR A 111 -7.33 2.08 25.82
CA THR A 111 -8.21 0.93 25.72
C THR A 111 -8.96 0.94 24.38
N TYR A 112 -9.62 -0.16 24.02
CA TYR A 112 -10.47 -0.20 22.83
C TYR A 112 -11.59 0.86 22.86
N SER A 113 -12.21 1.06 24.05
CA SER A 113 -13.25 2.09 24.23
C SER A 113 -12.70 3.50 24.07
N GLU A 114 -11.57 3.83 24.69
CA GLU A 114 -10.94 5.14 24.56
C GLU A 114 -10.47 5.42 23.12
N LEU A 115 -9.89 4.41 22.45
CA LEU A 115 -9.50 4.49 21.04
C LEU A 115 -10.72 4.76 20.15
N ASN A 116 -11.85 4.11 20.42
CA ASN A 116 -13.09 4.35 19.69
C ASN A 116 -13.64 5.77 19.93
N ILE A 117 -13.58 6.29 21.16
CA ILE A 117 -14.00 7.66 21.50
C ILE A 117 -13.17 8.70 20.75
N ASP A 118 -11.84 8.58 20.76
CA ASP A 118 -10.97 9.55 20.06
C ASP A 118 -11.15 9.47 18.53
N ALA A 119 -11.36 8.28 17.99
CA ALA A 119 -11.73 8.11 16.58
C ALA A 119 -13.12 8.72 16.26
N ASN A 120 -14.09 8.63 17.17
CA ASN A 120 -15.41 9.27 17.03
C ASN A 120 -15.29 10.79 17.00
N LYS A 121 -14.53 11.38 17.93
CA LYS A 121 -14.28 12.83 17.93
C LYS A 121 -13.75 13.32 16.60
N PHE A 122 -12.76 12.61 16.04
CA PHE A 122 -12.19 12.97 14.76
C PHE A 122 -13.19 12.76 13.60
N ALA A 123 -13.94 11.67 13.58
CA ALA A 123 -14.98 11.40 12.59
C ALA A 123 -16.07 12.48 12.59
N ASN A 124 -16.58 12.84 13.77
CA ASN A 124 -17.60 13.89 13.94
C ASN A 124 -17.05 15.28 13.56
N ALA A 125 -15.78 15.58 13.84
CA ALA A 125 -15.12 16.79 13.36
C ALA A 125 -15.05 16.87 11.83
N LEU A 126 -14.73 15.77 11.16
CA LEU A 126 -14.71 15.65 9.71
C LEU A 126 -16.12 15.88 9.11
N ILE A 127 -17.16 15.26 9.69
CA ILE A 127 -18.55 15.46 9.26
C ILE A 127 -18.96 16.93 9.41
N ARG A 128 -18.58 17.58 10.51
CA ARG A 128 -18.87 19.00 10.78
C ARG A 128 -18.35 19.94 9.68
N ILE A 129 -17.20 19.62 9.06
CA ILE A 129 -16.66 20.39 7.93
C ILE A 129 -17.14 19.88 6.56
N GLY A 130 -18.11 18.96 6.53
CA GLY A 130 -18.76 18.46 5.32
C GLY A 130 -17.96 17.40 4.58
N ILE A 131 -17.11 16.62 5.27
CA ILE A 131 -16.46 15.43 4.68
C ILE A 131 -17.50 14.30 4.60
N ARG A 132 -17.48 13.56 3.50
CA ARG A 132 -18.45 12.53 3.16
C ARG A 132 -17.77 11.28 2.63
N LYS A 133 -18.56 10.25 2.37
CA LYS A 133 -18.15 9.02 1.69
C LYS A 133 -17.37 9.33 0.40
N LYS A 134 -16.24 8.66 0.20
CA LYS A 134 -15.31 8.80 -0.94
C LYS A 134 -14.43 10.06 -0.94
N ASP A 135 -14.65 11.03 -0.07
CA ASP A 135 -13.71 12.14 0.07
C ASP A 135 -12.35 11.62 0.53
N VAL A 136 -11.27 12.19 -0.01
CA VAL A 136 -9.91 11.73 0.27
C VAL A 136 -9.29 12.53 1.40
N ILE A 137 -8.71 11.81 2.38
CA ILE A 137 -7.96 12.37 3.50
C ILE A 137 -6.50 11.96 3.37
N PHE A 138 -5.62 12.92 3.11
CA PHE A 138 -4.17 12.69 3.16
C PHE A 138 -3.67 12.72 4.60
N CYS A 139 -2.81 11.73 4.92
CA CYS A 139 -2.13 11.63 6.20
C CYS A 139 -0.62 11.54 5.95
N GLN A 140 0.08 12.69 5.96
CA GLN A 140 1.51 12.79 5.70
C GLN A 140 2.27 12.99 7.02
N MET A 141 2.37 11.92 7.79
CA MET A 141 2.97 11.96 9.12
C MET A 141 3.60 10.62 9.51
N LYS A 142 4.36 10.62 10.58
CA LYS A 142 4.95 9.43 11.17
C LYS A 142 3.89 8.55 11.83
N ASN A 143 4.28 7.33 12.20
CA ASN A 143 3.44 6.47 13.01
C ASN A 143 3.12 7.18 14.34
N SER A 144 1.85 7.43 14.63
CA SER A 144 1.39 8.16 15.81
C SER A 144 -0.03 7.75 16.21
N PRO A 145 -0.51 8.12 17.40
CA PRO A 145 -1.90 7.91 17.80
C PRO A 145 -2.90 8.59 16.87
N GLU A 146 -2.64 9.83 16.45
CA GLU A 146 -3.52 10.60 15.55
C GLU A 146 -3.67 9.93 14.18
N PHE A 147 -2.62 9.25 13.71
CA PHE A 147 -2.70 8.44 12.50
C PHE A 147 -3.72 7.30 12.67
N VAL A 148 -3.73 6.61 13.82
CA VAL A 148 -4.69 5.53 14.12
C VAL A 148 -6.10 6.09 14.23
N PHE A 149 -6.28 7.23 14.92
CA PHE A 149 -7.59 7.88 15.02
C PHE A 149 -8.14 8.27 13.65
N ALA A 150 -7.30 8.84 12.78
CA ALA A 150 -7.70 9.22 11.43
C ALA A 150 -8.04 8.02 10.55
N TYR A 151 -7.26 6.93 10.66
CA TYR A 151 -7.55 5.67 9.97
C TYR A 151 -8.94 5.12 10.36
N ILE A 152 -9.21 4.98 11.66
CA ILE A 152 -10.51 4.46 12.14
C ILE A 152 -11.65 5.43 11.78
N ALA A 153 -11.45 6.74 11.95
CA ALA A 153 -12.45 7.75 11.62
C ALA A 153 -12.83 7.73 10.14
N SER A 154 -11.84 7.57 9.25
CA SER A 154 -12.10 7.45 7.81
C SER A 154 -12.98 6.25 7.49
N HIS A 155 -12.74 5.10 8.13
CA HIS A 155 -13.61 3.92 8.00
C HIS A 155 -15.02 4.19 8.54
N LYS A 156 -15.14 4.93 9.66
CA LYS A 156 -16.44 5.27 10.25
C LYS A 156 -17.32 6.11 9.34
N ILE A 157 -16.74 7.00 8.53
CA ILE A 157 -17.49 7.90 7.64
C ILE A 157 -17.42 7.50 6.16
N GLY A 158 -16.69 6.42 5.82
CA GLY A 158 -16.52 5.96 4.44
C GLY A 158 -15.69 6.89 3.55
N SER A 159 -14.87 7.76 4.14
CA SER A 159 -13.85 8.52 3.41
C SER A 159 -12.65 7.65 3.09
N VAL A 160 -11.86 8.04 2.09
CA VAL A 160 -10.67 7.31 1.67
C VAL A 160 -9.46 7.78 2.47
N PHE A 161 -8.91 6.93 3.31
CA PHE A 161 -7.68 7.21 4.03
C PHE A 161 -6.47 7.01 3.11
N ALA A 162 -5.70 8.06 2.87
CA ALA A 162 -4.56 8.04 1.97
C ALA A 162 -3.27 8.44 2.71
N PRO A 163 -2.57 7.47 3.32
CA PRO A 163 -1.31 7.77 3.99
C PRO A 163 -0.20 8.06 2.97
N ILE A 164 0.51 9.15 3.19
CA ILE A 164 1.53 9.69 2.30
C ILE A 164 2.91 9.59 2.96
N ASN A 165 3.92 9.21 2.17
CA ASN A 165 5.29 9.22 2.65
C ASN A 165 5.70 10.63 3.11
N TYR A 166 5.93 10.80 4.41
CA TYR A 166 6.30 12.08 5.02
C TYR A 166 7.69 12.59 4.61
N ARG A 167 8.47 11.77 3.91
CA ARG A 167 9.81 12.12 3.41
C ARG A 167 9.81 12.63 1.96
N LEU A 168 8.65 12.71 1.30
CA LEU A 168 8.54 13.24 -0.06
C LEU A 168 8.93 14.71 -0.09
N ALA A 169 9.54 15.12 -1.21
CA ALA A 169 9.79 16.51 -1.49
C ALA A 169 8.48 17.27 -1.83
N PRO A 170 8.43 18.61 -1.64
CA PRO A 170 7.22 19.39 -1.90
C PRO A 170 6.60 19.19 -3.29
N ALA A 171 7.41 19.11 -4.35
CA ALA A 171 6.91 18.89 -5.70
C ALA A 171 6.33 17.48 -5.91
N GLU A 172 6.87 16.45 -5.22
CA GLU A 172 6.34 15.09 -5.26
C GLU A 172 4.98 15.03 -4.55
N THR A 173 4.87 15.68 -3.38
CA THR A 173 3.59 15.79 -2.65
C THR A 173 2.56 16.60 -3.46
N ALA A 174 2.98 17.68 -4.14
CA ALA A 174 2.12 18.48 -5.00
C ALA A 174 1.50 17.66 -6.16
N GLU A 175 2.27 16.73 -6.74
CA GLU A 175 1.77 15.83 -7.78
C GLU A 175 0.64 14.94 -7.23
N LEU A 176 0.81 14.39 -6.03
CA LEU A 176 -0.21 13.57 -5.37
C LEU A 176 -1.46 14.39 -5.02
N ILE A 177 -1.29 15.61 -4.50
CA ILE A 177 -2.40 16.53 -4.20
C ILE A 177 -3.18 16.83 -5.48
N LYS A 178 -2.50 17.18 -6.57
CA LYS A 178 -3.14 17.50 -7.85
C LYS A 178 -3.96 16.34 -8.43
N LYS A 179 -3.45 15.11 -8.29
CA LYS A 179 -4.12 13.90 -8.79
C LYS A 179 -5.29 13.48 -7.93
N SER A 180 -5.15 13.53 -6.61
CA SER A 180 -6.13 12.96 -5.67
C SER A 180 -7.09 13.97 -5.09
N LYS A 181 -6.78 15.27 -5.17
CA LYS A 181 -7.59 16.38 -4.66
C LYS A 181 -8.11 16.13 -3.23
N PRO A 182 -7.22 15.93 -2.24
CA PRO A 182 -7.64 15.59 -0.88
C PRO A 182 -8.43 16.75 -0.25
N GLU A 183 -9.56 16.45 0.36
CA GLU A 183 -10.37 17.43 1.08
C GLU A 183 -9.72 17.86 2.41
N VAL A 184 -8.97 16.94 3.04
CA VAL A 184 -8.22 17.20 4.29
C VAL A 184 -6.80 16.69 4.13
N ILE A 185 -5.84 17.46 4.67
CA ILE A 185 -4.45 17.04 4.77
C ILE A 185 -4.02 17.10 6.24
N MET A 186 -3.61 15.95 6.80
CA MET A 186 -3.00 15.87 8.13
C MET A 186 -1.49 15.76 7.98
N ILE A 187 -0.76 16.49 8.79
CA ILE A 187 0.71 16.55 8.74
C ILE A 187 1.36 16.57 10.12
N ASP A 188 2.59 16.05 10.20
CA ASP A 188 3.48 16.42 11.30
C ASP A 188 3.87 17.91 11.21
N LYS A 189 3.97 18.59 12.34
CA LYS A 189 4.33 20.02 12.43
C LYS A 189 5.61 20.36 11.66
N CYS A 190 6.59 19.47 11.65
CA CYS A 190 7.84 19.70 10.93
C CYS A 190 7.68 19.80 9.40
N LEU A 191 6.54 19.37 8.84
CA LEU A 191 6.24 19.42 7.40
C LEU A 191 5.45 20.67 6.97
N GLU A 192 5.16 21.59 7.88
CA GLU A 192 4.33 22.76 7.61
C GLU A 192 4.79 23.57 6.38
N ASN A 193 6.09 23.86 6.30
CA ASN A 193 6.64 24.63 5.18
C ASN A 193 6.63 23.85 3.86
N ASP A 194 6.82 22.54 3.92
CA ASP A 194 6.83 21.68 2.73
C ASP A 194 5.43 21.51 2.17
N ILE A 195 4.42 21.41 3.03
CA ILE A 195 3.01 21.38 2.60
C ILE A 195 2.54 22.71 2.02
N LYS A 196 2.94 23.86 2.59
CA LYS A 196 2.64 25.17 1.98
C LYS A 196 3.15 25.25 0.54
N LYS A 197 4.41 24.86 0.32
CA LYS A 197 5.00 24.81 -1.02
C LYS A 197 4.28 23.80 -1.94
N ALA A 198 3.91 22.62 -1.41
CA ALA A 198 3.21 21.60 -2.19
C ALA A 198 1.82 22.10 -2.65
N ILE A 199 1.08 22.78 -1.80
CA ILE A 199 -0.22 23.37 -2.13
C ILE A 199 -0.05 24.45 -3.21
N GLU A 200 0.92 25.36 -3.05
CA GLU A 200 1.24 26.40 -4.03
C GLU A 200 1.57 25.78 -5.40
N ILE A 201 2.47 24.79 -5.45
CA ILE A 201 2.87 24.10 -6.68
C ILE A 201 1.69 23.33 -7.32
N SER A 202 0.82 22.71 -6.50
CA SER A 202 -0.31 21.93 -6.99
C SER A 202 -1.42 22.80 -7.59
N GLY A 203 -1.55 24.05 -7.11
CA GLY A 203 -2.67 24.94 -7.42
C GLY A 203 -4.01 24.46 -6.85
N TYR A 204 -4.00 23.56 -5.86
CA TYR A 204 -5.19 23.01 -5.22
C TYR A 204 -5.22 23.33 -3.72
N SER A 205 -6.36 23.78 -3.21
CA SER A 205 -6.55 24.09 -1.79
C SER A 205 -7.51 23.09 -1.15
N PRO A 206 -7.07 22.32 -0.15
CA PRO A 206 -7.96 21.46 0.64
C PRO A 206 -8.89 22.30 1.52
N LYS A 207 -10.00 21.70 1.98
CA LYS A 207 -10.90 22.35 2.95
C LYS A 207 -10.22 22.63 4.28
N MET A 208 -9.31 21.75 4.71
CA MET A 208 -8.66 21.84 6.00
C MET A 208 -7.25 21.23 5.98
N ILE A 209 -6.30 21.87 6.68
CA ILE A 209 -4.98 21.32 6.95
C ILE A 209 -4.83 21.20 8.47
N ILE A 210 -4.58 19.97 8.94
CA ILE A 210 -4.50 19.64 10.36
C ILE A 210 -3.06 19.36 10.73
N ILE A 211 -2.52 20.10 11.70
CA ILE A 211 -1.17 19.89 12.23
C ILE A 211 -1.25 18.99 13.45
N CYS A 212 -0.45 17.94 13.44
CA CYS A 212 -0.21 17.05 14.57
C CYS A 212 1.22 17.24 15.09
N ASP A 213 1.42 17.22 16.38
CA ASP A 213 2.76 17.31 17.00
C ASP A 213 3.16 15.95 17.59
N SER A 214 3.42 14.99 16.71
CA SER A 214 3.76 13.61 17.10
C SER A 214 5.18 13.44 17.65
N SER A 215 5.99 14.49 17.69
CA SER A 215 7.42 14.40 18.03
C SER A 215 7.84 15.17 19.28
N SER A 216 6.96 15.96 19.92
CA SER A 216 7.31 16.73 21.11
C SER A 216 6.35 16.44 22.26
N SER A 217 6.93 16.25 23.45
CA SER A 217 6.20 16.25 24.72
C SER A 217 5.67 17.63 25.13
N VAL A 218 5.96 18.67 24.32
CA VAL A 218 5.53 20.05 24.56
C VAL A 218 4.42 20.37 23.57
N LYS A 219 3.19 20.56 24.09
CA LYS A 219 2.04 21.02 23.28
C LYS A 219 2.40 22.32 22.56
N SER A 220 2.13 22.38 21.26
CA SER A 220 2.31 23.57 20.46
C SER A 220 1.43 24.70 21.00
N ASN A 221 2.03 25.88 21.28
CA ASN A 221 1.25 27.09 21.59
C ASN A 221 0.38 27.44 20.37
N GLU A 222 -0.92 27.61 20.59
CA GLU A 222 -1.93 27.97 19.56
C GLU A 222 -1.59 29.27 18.82
N GLU A 223 -0.86 30.19 19.45
CA GLU A 223 -0.46 31.49 18.90
C GLU A 223 0.41 31.43 17.64
N ASN A 224 1.02 30.27 17.36
CA ASN A 224 1.93 30.06 16.22
C ASN A 224 1.36 29.22 15.09
N THR A 225 0.03 29.01 15.05
CA THR A 225 -0.60 28.23 13.95
C THR A 225 -0.81 29.12 12.72
N PRO A 226 -0.29 28.78 11.54
CA PRO A 226 -0.43 29.59 10.34
C PRO A 226 -1.88 29.76 9.89
N GLN A 227 -2.18 30.81 9.17
CA GLN A 227 -3.49 31.02 8.57
C GLN A 227 -3.86 29.87 7.63
N GLY A 228 -5.03 29.28 7.79
CA GLY A 228 -5.51 28.14 7.01
C GLY A 228 -5.12 26.77 7.56
N PHE A 229 -4.41 26.74 8.71
CA PHE A 229 -4.06 25.53 9.44
C PHE A 229 -4.79 25.48 10.79
N ILE A 230 -5.00 24.28 11.31
CA ILE A 230 -5.58 24.04 12.63
C ILE A 230 -4.79 22.96 13.35
N THR A 231 -4.61 23.04 14.67
CA THR A 231 -4.03 21.94 15.45
C THR A 231 -5.04 20.80 15.60
N TYR A 232 -4.55 19.57 15.76
CA TYR A 232 -5.41 18.39 15.94
C TYR A 232 -6.34 18.57 17.14
N GLU A 233 -5.84 19.02 18.28
CA GLU A 233 -6.60 19.22 19.52
C GLU A 233 -7.75 20.22 19.32
N ARG A 234 -7.48 21.33 18.63
CA ARG A 234 -8.51 22.32 18.31
C ARG A 234 -9.52 21.80 17.30
N PHE A 235 -9.09 21.00 16.34
CA PHE A 235 -9.97 20.43 15.33
C PHE A 235 -11.01 19.48 15.96
N VAL A 236 -10.59 18.64 16.92
CA VAL A 236 -11.46 17.69 17.60
C VAL A 236 -12.17 18.29 18.82
N SER A 237 -11.78 19.50 19.27
CA SER A 237 -12.44 20.14 20.39
C SER A 237 -13.95 20.31 20.12
N TYR A 238 -14.76 20.10 21.14
CA TYR A 238 -16.23 20.19 21.06
C TYR A 238 -16.89 19.19 20.07
N SER A 239 -16.18 18.14 19.64
CA SER A 239 -16.77 17.09 18.83
C SER A 239 -17.48 16.05 19.69
N ASN A 240 -18.58 15.48 19.17
CA ASN A 240 -19.30 14.41 19.82
C ASN A 240 -18.41 13.15 19.93
N GLU A 241 -18.54 12.43 21.04
CA GLU A 241 -17.84 11.19 21.38
C GLU A 241 -18.59 9.93 20.91
N ASP A 242 -19.85 10.08 20.53
CA ASP A 242 -20.67 8.98 20.03
C ASP A 242 -20.28 8.56 18.62
N ASN A 243 -20.60 7.31 18.27
CA ASN A 243 -20.41 6.85 16.89
C ASN A 243 -21.20 7.74 15.92
N PRO A 244 -20.58 8.17 14.80
CA PRO A 244 -21.25 9.04 13.85
C PRO A 244 -22.46 8.36 13.21
N GLU A 245 -23.58 9.09 13.11
CA GLU A 245 -24.74 8.70 12.32
C GLU A 245 -24.57 9.12 10.86
N LEU A 246 -24.74 8.18 9.94
CA LEU A 246 -24.54 8.41 8.50
C LEU A 246 -25.86 8.33 7.73
N PRO A 247 -26.09 9.21 6.77
CA PRO A 247 -27.27 9.15 5.88
C PRO A 247 -27.12 8.10 4.76
N TYR A 248 -26.05 7.31 4.76
CA TYR A 248 -25.72 6.28 3.76
C TYR A 248 -25.12 5.05 4.42
N MET A 249 -25.16 3.94 3.70
CA MET A 249 -24.58 2.68 4.16
C MET A 249 -23.13 2.53 3.66
N LEU A 250 -22.30 1.92 4.50
CA LEU A 250 -20.96 1.48 4.14
C LEU A 250 -21.01 0.03 3.64
N SER A 251 -20.16 -0.29 2.68
CA SER A 251 -20.09 -1.61 2.06
C SER A 251 -18.66 -2.14 2.11
N MET A 252 -18.52 -3.46 2.12
CA MET A 252 -17.22 -4.12 2.02
C MET A 252 -16.47 -3.80 0.72
N TYR A 253 -17.15 -3.33 -0.31
CA TYR A 253 -16.55 -2.93 -1.59
C TYR A 253 -16.13 -1.45 -1.63
N ASP A 254 -16.42 -0.67 -0.59
CA ASP A 254 -15.97 0.72 -0.53
C ASP A 254 -14.46 0.79 -0.47
N GLU A 255 -13.85 1.71 -1.25
CA GLU A 255 -12.45 2.07 -1.10
C GLU A 255 -12.26 2.70 0.28
N THR A 256 -11.42 2.12 1.11
CA THR A 256 -11.12 2.59 2.46
C THR A 256 -9.72 3.17 2.57
N VAL A 257 -8.77 2.59 1.82
CA VAL A 257 -7.37 3.02 1.84
C VAL A 257 -6.85 3.20 0.42
N ARG A 258 -6.07 4.25 0.20
CA ARG A 258 -5.33 4.49 -1.05
C ARG A 258 -3.85 4.63 -0.77
N LEU A 259 -3.05 3.70 -1.27
CA LEU A 259 -1.60 3.72 -1.10
C LEU A 259 -0.90 4.14 -2.38
N PHE A 260 0.09 5.02 -2.26
CA PHE A 260 0.83 5.51 -3.41
C PHE A 260 2.16 4.79 -3.59
N THR A 261 2.43 4.39 -4.84
CA THR A 261 3.71 3.79 -5.23
C THR A 261 4.34 4.59 -6.36
N SER A 262 5.68 4.58 -6.43
CA SER A 262 6.39 5.09 -7.59
C SER A 262 6.17 4.14 -8.77
N GLY A 263 5.50 4.61 -9.82
CA GLY A 263 5.34 3.82 -11.07
C GLY A 263 6.66 3.65 -11.80
N SER A 264 6.75 2.61 -12.64
CA SER A 264 7.88 2.37 -13.56
C SER A 264 8.08 3.54 -14.52
N THR A 265 7.02 4.27 -14.85
CA THR A 265 7.02 5.49 -15.66
C THR A 265 7.46 6.75 -14.92
N GLY A 266 7.87 6.64 -13.64
CA GLY A 266 8.22 7.77 -12.79
C GLY A 266 7.03 8.56 -12.24
N LYS A 267 5.80 8.23 -12.64
CA LYS A 267 4.57 8.83 -12.11
C LYS A 267 4.04 7.99 -10.95
N SER A 268 3.68 8.66 -9.84
CA SER A 268 3.03 7.98 -8.72
C SER A 268 1.63 7.52 -9.08
N LYS A 269 1.27 6.30 -8.65
CA LYS A 269 -0.04 5.69 -8.83
C LYS A 269 -0.67 5.34 -7.48
N GLY A 270 -2.00 5.54 -7.37
CA GLY A 270 -2.76 5.24 -6.16
C GLY A 270 -3.39 3.86 -6.25
N VAL A 271 -2.90 2.93 -5.47
CA VAL A 271 -3.44 1.57 -5.34
C VAL A 271 -4.70 1.60 -4.49
N VAL A 272 -5.80 1.17 -5.05
CA VAL A 272 -7.11 1.09 -4.37
C VAL A 272 -7.15 -0.15 -3.47
N ILE A 273 -7.52 0.04 -2.22
CA ILE A 273 -7.76 -1.04 -1.24
C ILE A 273 -9.17 -0.86 -0.70
N THR A 274 -9.99 -1.88 -0.85
CA THR A 274 -11.36 -1.90 -0.34
C THR A 274 -11.42 -2.48 1.07
N SER A 275 -12.53 -2.26 1.77
CA SER A 275 -12.70 -2.81 3.11
C SER A 275 -12.60 -4.33 3.17
N ILE A 276 -13.10 -5.05 2.15
CA ILE A 276 -12.95 -6.50 2.08
C ILE A 276 -11.50 -6.92 1.87
N ASN A 277 -10.71 -6.17 1.09
CA ASN A 277 -9.28 -6.45 0.95
C ASN A 277 -8.53 -6.30 2.27
N GLU A 278 -8.93 -5.34 3.12
CA GLU A 278 -8.36 -5.19 4.46
C GLU A 278 -8.73 -6.36 5.38
N VAL A 279 -10.01 -6.79 5.38
CA VAL A 279 -10.46 -7.96 6.14
C VAL A 279 -9.69 -9.21 5.73
N LEU A 280 -9.62 -9.49 4.42
CA LEU A 280 -8.95 -10.69 3.92
C LEU A 280 -7.43 -10.62 4.07
N SER A 281 -6.83 -9.43 4.00
CA SER A 281 -5.41 -9.24 4.37
C SER A 281 -5.17 -9.51 5.86
N ALA A 282 -6.10 -9.09 6.74
CA ALA A 282 -6.01 -9.39 8.17
C ALA A 282 -6.15 -10.90 8.45
N HIS A 283 -7.05 -11.59 7.75
CA HIS A 283 -7.18 -13.05 7.83
C HIS A 283 -5.93 -13.76 7.34
N ASP A 284 -5.33 -13.31 6.23
CA ASP A 284 -4.07 -13.85 5.71
C ASP A 284 -2.93 -13.72 6.73
N VAL A 285 -2.84 -12.56 7.41
CA VAL A 285 -1.88 -12.37 8.51
C VAL A 285 -2.16 -13.36 9.66
N ILE A 286 -3.41 -13.51 10.09
CA ILE A 286 -3.79 -14.42 11.18
C ILE A 286 -3.48 -15.89 10.82
N MET A 287 -3.64 -16.28 9.55
CA MET A 287 -3.33 -17.65 9.09
C MET A 287 -1.84 -17.95 9.06
N HIS A 288 -1.00 -16.99 8.65
CA HIS A 288 0.44 -17.20 8.48
C HIS A 288 1.25 -16.82 9.72
N LEU A 289 0.79 -15.82 10.44
CA LEU A 289 1.36 -15.31 11.68
C LEU A 289 0.26 -15.40 12.74
N PRO A 290 0.10 -16.45 13.51
CA PRO A 290 -1.11 -16.76 14.29
C PRO A 290 -1.42 -15.67 15.35
N LEU A 291 -1.58 -14.45 14.85
CA LEU A 291 -1.86 -13.24 15.61
C LEU A 291 -3.29 -13.28 16.15
N ASN A 292 -3.44 -13.04 17.42
CA ASN A 292 -4.70 -13.14 18.15
C ASN A 292 -4.88 -12.02 19.19
N CYS A 293 -5.97 -12.07 19.94
CA CYS A 293 -6.29 -11.02 20.91
C CYS A 293 -5.33 -10.92 22.11
N THR A 294 -4.46 -11.87 22.35
CA THR A 294 -3.44 -11.79 23.43
C THR A 294 -2.12 -11.18 22.97
N ASP A 295 -1.95 -11.01 21.65
CA ASP A 295 -0.70 -10.53 21.07
C ASP A 295 -0.53 -9.02 21.19
N ILE A 296 0.74 -8.61 21.30
CA ILE A 296 1.17 -7.22 21.29
C ILE A 296 2.18 -7.05 20.17
N SER A 297 1.81 -6.30 19.14
CA SER A 297 2.57 -6.13 17.91
C SER A 297 3.26 -4.78 17.83
N LEU A 298 4.50 -4.76 17.37
CA LEU A 298 5.23 -3.56 16.97
C LEU A 298 5.66 -3.69 15.51
N ASN A 299 4.98 -2.96 14.61
CA ASN A 299 5.45 -2.79 13.25
C ASN A 299 6.21 -1.47 13.14
N VAL A 300 7.54 -1.56 12.98
CA VAL A 300 8.43 -0.39 12.89
C VAL A 300 8.54 0.17 11.48
N THR A 301 7.93 -0.48 10.50
CA THR A 301 7.83 0.05 9.13
C THR A 301 6.87 1.23 9.11
N PRO A 302 7.18 2.30 8.35
CA PRO A 302 6.23 3.41 8.22
C PRO A 302 4.87 2.95 7.68
N TRP A 303 3.80 3.44 8.28
CA TRP A 303 2.43 3.01 7.97
C TRP A 303 1.87 3.55 6.65
N TYR A 304 2.60 4.42 5.96
CA TYR A 304 2.27 4.76 4.57
C TYR A 304 2.64 3.65 3.56
N HIS A 305 3.37 2.62 3.98
CA HIS A 305 3.55 1.39 3.21
C HIS A 305 2.49 0.35 3.58
N ARG A 306 2.07 -0.44 2.60
CA ARG A 306 1.11 -1.52 2.85
C ARG A 306 1.61 -2.50 3.91
N GLY A 307 2.90 -2.86 3.85
CA GLY A 307 3.52 -3.72 4.86
C GLY A 307 3.47 -3.12 6.26
N GLY A 308 3.67 -1.80 6.41
CA GLY A 308 3.56 -1.12 7.69
C GLY A 308 2.14 -1.16 8.25
N LEU A 309 1.14 -0.93 7.40
CA LEU A 309 -0.25 -0.86 7.78
C LEU A 309 -0.87 -2.24 8.02
N GLN A 310 -0.60 -3.21 7.13
CA GLN A 310 -1.29 -4.49 7.09
C GLN A 310 -0.48 -5.71 7.56
N ALA A 311 0.86 -5.64 7.64
CA ALA A 311 1.67 -6.76 8.12
C ALA A 311 1.87 -6.70 9.65
N GLY A 312 0.88 -7.06 10.45
CA GLY A 312 0.94 -6.90 11.91
C GLY A 312 0.94 -5.44 12.36
N GLY A 313 0.50 -4.50 11.50
CA GLY A 313 0.22 -3.10 11.83
C GLY A 313 -1.22 -2.90 12.29
N ILE A 314 -1.77 -1.70 12.03
CA ILE A 314 -3.11 -1.29 12.51
C ILE A 314 -4.19 -2.28 12.08
N THR A 315 -4.23 -2.61 10.78
CA THR A 315 -5.32 -3.38 10.16
C THR A 315 -5.52 -4.76 10.81
N PRO A 316 -4.55 -5.69 10.82
CA PRO A 316 -4.77 -7.03 11.37
C PRO A 316 -4.79 -7.04 12.90
N THR A 317 -4.00 -6.19 13.56
CA THR A 317 -3.89 -6.22 15.03
C THR A 317 -5.19 -5.76 15.69
N LEU A 318 -5.77 -4.65 15.25
CA LEU A 318 -7.04 -4.17 15.81
C LEU A 318 -8.22 -5.03 15.35
N TYR A 319 -8.16 -5.64 14.15
CA TYR A 319 -9.18 -6.58 13.69
C TYR A 319 -9.16 -7.88 14.49
N GLY A 320 -7.98 -8.39 14.83
CA GLY A 320 -7.79 -9.60 15.65
C GLY A 320 -8.00 -9.38 17.16
N GLY A 321 -8.21 -8.14 17.61
CA GLY A 321 -8.39 -7.82 19.03
C GLY A 321 -7.07 -7.71 19.80
N GLY A 322 -5.92 -7.69 19.15
CA GLY A 322 -4.58 -7.52 19.73
C GLY A 322 -4.27 -6.09 20.17
N SER A 323 -3.04 -5.82 20.54
CA SER A 323 -2.57 -4.50 20.97
C SER A 323 -1.43 -4.01 20.10
N LEU A 324 -1.37 -2.70 19.82
CA LEU A 324 -0.31 -2.04 19.07
C LEU A 324 0.65 -1.30 20.00
N VAL A 325 1.95 -1.39 19.73
CA VAL A 325 2.94 -0.44 20.26
C VAL A 325 3.37 0.47 19.12
N ILE A 326 3.33 1.78 19.33
CA ILE A 326 3.68 2.78 18.33
C ILE A 326 5.11 3.26 18.56
N MET A 327 5.91 3.24 17.48
CA MET A 327 7.25 3.81 17.43
C MET A 327 7.35 4.75 16.22
N PRO A 328 7.41 6.08 16.42
CA PRO A 328 7.50 7.06 15.31
C PRO A 328 8.82 6.97 14.53
N HIS A 329 9.90 6.63 15.23
CA HIS A 329 11.24 6.45 14.68
C HIS A 329 11.86 5.19 15.26
N PHE A 330 12.43 4.37 14.39
CA PHE A 330 13.15 3.19 14.84
C PHE A 330 14.43 3.59 15.59
N ASP A 331 14.53 3.07 16.83
CA ASP A 331 15.75 3.01 17.61
C ASP A 331 15.89 1.61 18.21
N ALA A 332 16.98 0.93 17.91
CA ALA A 332 17.15 -0.49 18.29
C ALA A 332 17.12 -0.72 19.80
N LYS A 333 17.71 0.20 20.58
CA LYS A 333 17.73 0.11 22.04
C LYS A 333 16.34 0.31 22.63
N SER A 334 15.61 1.31 22.17
CA SER A 334 14.24 1.57 22.58
C SER A 334 13.32 0.42 22.18
N CYS A 335 13.50 -0.13 20.99
CA CYS A 335 12.72 -1.29 20.54
C CYS A 335 12.89 -2.49 21.47
N LEU A 336 14.14 -2.86 21.83
CA LEU A 336 14.42 -3.95 22.77
C LEU A 336 13.84 -3.68 24.15
N LYS A 337 13.94 -2.45 24.67
CA LYS A 337 13.28 -2.03 25.91
C LYS A 337 11.76 -2.17 25.86
N TYR A 338 11.15 -1.91 24.69
CA TYR A 338 9.69 -2.07 24.53
C TYR A 338 9.31 -3.55 24.47
N ILE A 339 10.12 -4.41 23.84
CA ILE A 339 9.92 -5.86 23.89
C ILE A 339 9.88 -6.33 25.36
N GLU A 340 10.88 -5.96 26.13
CA GLU A 340 10.98 -6.34 27.54
C GLU A 340 9.85 -5.75 28.41
N LYS A 341 9.58 -4.44 28.29
CA LYS A 341 8.61 -3.72 29.13
C LYS A 341 7.17 -4.10 28.82
N TYR A 342 6.79 -4.14 27.54
CA TYR A 342 5.41 -4.38 27.11
C TYR A 342 5.16 -5.85 26.74
N LYS A 343 6.17 -6.72 26.84
CA LYS A 343 6.10 -8.13 26.47
C LYS A 343 5.59 -8.31 25.04
N LEU A 344 6.23 -7.60 24.08
CA LEU A 344 5.86 -7.71 22.67
C LEU A 344 5.95 -9.16 22.20
N THR A 345 4.97 -9.59 21.41
CA THR A 345 4.94 -10.94 20.85
C THR A 345 5.43 -10.98 19.41
N TYR A 346 5.23 -9.88 18.65
CA TYR A 346 5.70 -9.77 17.28
C TYR A 346 6.36 -8.43 17.00
N VAL A 347 7.51 -8.49 16.29
CA VAL A 347 8.20 -7.32 15.74
C VAL A 347 8.30 -7.48 14.22
N ILE A 348 7.87 -6.45 13.48
CA ILE A 348 7.85 -6.45 12.02
C ILE A 348 8.72 -5.32 11.49
N GLY A 349 9.60 -5.63 10.53
CA GLY A 349 10.45 -4.62 9.92
C GLY A 349 11.18 -5.12 8.68
N VAL A 350 11.96 -4.23 8.06
CA VAL A 350 12.85 -4.60 6.97
C VAL A 350 14.12 -5.27 7.51
N PRO A 351 14.83 -6.10 6.74
CA PRO A 351 16.06 -6.79 7.21
C PRO A 351 17.11 -5.88 7.85
N THR A 352 17.25 -4.65 7.34
CA THR A 352 18.13 -3.61 7.93
C THR A 352 17.82 -3.33 9.42
N ILE A 353 16.55 -3.25 9.76
CA ILE A 353 16.08 -3.00 11.15
C ILE A 353 16.40 -4.21 12.04
N ILE A 354 16.15 -5.41 11.52
CA ILE A 354 16.41 -6.66 12.25
C ILE A 354 17.91 -6.82 12.50
N GLU A 355 18.75 -6.39 11.55
CA GLU A 355 20.21 -6.36 11.72
C GLU A 355 20.64 -5.45 12.88
N TYR A 356 20.08 -4.25 12.99
CA TYR A 356 20.36 -3.35 14.11
C TYR A 356 19.86 -3.91 15.43
N LEU A 357 18.69 -4.54 15.47
CA LEU A 357 18.17 -5.22 16.65
C LEU A 357 19.11 -6.35 17.09
N SER A 358 19.53 -7.19 16.15
CA SER A 358 20.43 -8.32 16.41
C SER A 358 21.76 -7.86 17.03
N LYS A 359 22.38 -6.84 16.44
CA LYS A 359 23.63 -6.26 16.98
C LYS A 359 23.46 -5.66 18.37
N MET A 360 22.35 -4.95 18.60
CA MET A 360 22.07 -4.35 19.90
C MET A 360 21.79 -5.40 20.96
N GLN A 361 21.03 -6.46 20.63
CA GLN A 361 20.73 -7.58 21.51
C GLN A 361 22.00 -8.32 21.95
N GLN A 362 22.92 -8.60 21.02
CA GLN A 362 24.20 -9.21 21.34
C GLN A 362 25.04 -8.36 22.31
N ARG A 363 24.94 -7.03 22.23
CA ARG A 363 25.73 -6.11 23.05
C ARG A 363 25.14 -5.91 24.45
N GLU A 364 23.83 -5.82 24.58
CA GLU A 364 23.18 -5.38 25.82
C GLU A 364 22.34 -6.46 26.52
N GLY A 365 21.81 -7.46 25.80
CA GLY A 365 21.16 -8.65 26.39
C GLY A 365 19.84 -8.39 27.11
N TYR A 366 18.85 -7.84 26.41
CA TYR A 366 17.48 -7.62 26.94
C TYR A 366 16.70 -8.93 27.04
N ASP A 367 15.69 -8.98 27.93
CA ASP A 367 14.70 -10.06 27.97
C ASP A 367 13.74 -9.95 26.78
N ILE A 368 13.96 -10.77 25.76
CA ILE A 368 13.12 -10.87 24.56
C ILE A 368 12.35 -12.19 24.47
N SER A 369 12.22 -12.90 25.61
CA SER A 369 11.57 -14.22 25.69
C SER A 369 10.07 -14.19 25.35
N SER A 370 9.44 -13.01 25.35
CA SER A 370 8.04 -12.83 24.95
C SER A 370 7.82 -12.92 23.44
N LEU A 371 8.87 -12.85 22.61
CA LEU A 371 8.72 -12.86 21.16
C LEU A 371 8.25 -14.21 20.61
N ASN A 372 7.06 -14.24 20.07
CA ASN A 372 6.54 -15.33 19.25
C ASN A 372 7.15 -15.33 17.85
N GLY A 373 7.61 -14.17 17.36
CA GLY A 373 8.29 -14.09 16.08
C GLY A 373 8.74 -12.71 15.65
N ILE A 374 9.66 -12.72 14.68
CA ILE A 374 10.13 -11.52 13.96
C ILE A 374 9.89 -11.71 12.48
N ILE A 375 9.27 -10.71 11.85
CA ILE A 375 8.89 -10.74 10.44
C ILE A 375 9.77 -9.78 9.64
N ALA A 376 10.55 -10.33 8.70
CA ALA A 376 11.27 -9.58 7.68
C ALA A 376 10.38 -9.36 6.46
N MET A 377 10.44 -8.18 5.85
CA MET A 377 9.72 -7.87 4.60
C MET A 377 10.33 -6.70 3.85
N GLY A 378 9.92 -6.48 2.59
CA GLY A 378 10.26 -5.29 1.79
C GLY A 378 11.64 -5.30 1.14
N SER A 379 12.51 -6.23 1.54
CA SER A 379 13.82 -6.47 0.92
C SER A 379 14.19 -7.94 1.09
N PRO A 380 15.08 -8.51 0.25
CA PRO A 380 15.52 -9.88 0.40
C PRO A 380 16.21 -10.14 1.76
N LEU A 381 15.85 -11.24 2.41
CA LEU A 381 16.52 -11.75 3.61
C LEU A 381 17.44 -12.90 3.20
N ASN A 382 18.75 -12.68 3.26
CA ASN A 382 19.70 -13.72 2.88
C ASN A 382 19.79 -14.86 3.92
N ARG A 383 20.23 -16.03 3.46
CA ARG A 383 20.31 -17.26 4.27
C ARG A 383 21.14 -17.10 5.55
N ALA A 384 22.31 -16.49 5.43
CA ALA A 384 23.25 -16.36 6.56
C ALA A 384 22.66 -15.47 7.66
N ASP A 385 22.04 -14.36 7.28
CA ASP A 385 21.41 -13.44 8.24
C ASP A 385 20.18 -14.07 8.88
N CYS A 386 19.33 -14.77 8.11
CA CYS A 386 18.18 -15.49 8.65
C CYS A 386 18.59 -16.48 9.75
N ILE A 387 19.57 -17.33 9.50
CA ILE A 387 20.08 -18.31 10.47
C ILE A 387 20.72 -17.63 11.68
N ARG A 388 21.42 -16.51 11.47
CA ARG A 388 22.00 -15.73 12.56
C ARG A 388 20.93 -15.11 13.45
N TYR A 389 19.88 -14.54 12.89
CA TYR A 389 18.76 -13.96 13.66
C TYR A 389 18.00 -15.02 14.45
N GLN A 390 17.85 -16.25 13.92
CA GLN A 390 17.28 -17.36 14.68
C GLN A 390 18.03 -17.64 15.97
N LYS A 391 19.36 -17.51 15.97
CA LYS A 391 20.21 -17.78 17.14
C LYS A 391 20.23 -16.64 18.15
N ILE A 392 20.08 -15.38 17.69
CA ILE A 392 20.31 -14.19 18.53
C ILE A 392 18.99 -13.62 19.05
N LEU A 393 17.93 -13.64 18.23
CA LEU A 393 16.69 -12.97 18.53
C LEU A 393 15.58 -13.95 18.91
N THR A 394 15.15 -14.78 17.99
CA THR A 394 14.12 -15.80 18.22
C THR A 394 14.23 -16.88 17.15
N PRO A 395 13.95 -18.16 17.47
CA PRO A 395 13.93 -19.23 16.46
C PRO A 395 12.87 -18.97 15.37
N ASN A 396 11.86 -18.16 15.66
CA ASN A 396 10.73 -17.90 14.81
C ASN A 396 10.96 -16.66 13.93
N ILE A 397 11.76 -16.82 12.88
CA ILE A 397 11.98 -15.81 11.84
C ILE A 397 11.03 -16.10 10.67
N TYR A 398 10.32 -15.08 10.22
CA TYR A 398 9.44 -15.11 9.06
C TYR A 398 9.98 -14.18 7.97
N ASN A 399 9.66 -14.48 6.71
CA ASN A 399 9.99 -13.58 5.60
C ASN A 399 8.79 -13.49 4.63
N GLY A 400 8.23 -12.29 4.46
CA GLY A 400 7.10 -12.03 3.59
C GLY A 400 7.52 -11.27 2.33
N TYR A 401 7.15 -11.78 1.14
CA TYR A 401 7.30 -11.11 -0.14
C TYR A 401 5.92 -10.73 -0.67
N GLY A 402 5.83 -9.53 -1.24
CA GLY A 402 4.63 -9.03 -1.90
C GLY A 402 4.79 -7.63 -2.44
N THR A 403 3.70 -7.10 -2.95
CA THR A 403 3.62 -5.78 -3.58
C THR A 403 2.57 -4.91 -2.91
N THR A 404 2.55 -3.61 -3.20
CA THR A 404 1.48 -2.75 -2.71
C THR A 404 0.12 -3.18 -3.26
N GLU A 405 0.06 -3.67 -4.49
CA GLU A 405 -1.16 -4.09 -5.18
C GLU A 405 -1.80 -5.35 -4.60
N THR A 406 -0.98 -6.30 -4.10
CA THR A 406 -1.45 -7.65 -3.72
C THR A 406 -1.09 -8.07 -2.30
N PHE A 407 -0.46 -7.19 -1.51
CA PHE A 407 0.01 -7.46 -0.14
C PHE A 407 1.07 -8.58 -0.10
N TRP A 408 1.05 -9.46 0.89
CA TRP A 408 1.88 -10.66 0.92
C TRP A 408 1.39 -11.67 -0.10
N ASN A 409 2.31 -12.26 -0.84
CA ASN A 409 1.99 -13.29 -1.84
C ASN A 409 2.75 -14.57 -1.60
N THR A 410 3.95 -14.49 -1.03
CA THR A 410 4.65 -15.66 -0.50
C THR A 410 5.13 -15.40 0.92
N PHE A 411 5.23 -16.46 1.70
CA PHE A 411 5.57 -16.37 3.10
C PHE A 411 6.46 -17.54 3.52
N LEU A 412 7.66 -17.24 4.05
CA LEU A 412 8.58 -18.20 4.67
C LEU A 412 8.27 -18.27 6.16
N ARG A 413 8.10 -19.45 6.70
CA ARG A 413 7.68 -19.69 8.08
C ARG A 413 8.76 -20.39 8.89
N PRO A 414 8.73 -20.35 10.21
CA PRO A 414 9.75 -20.95 11.06
C PRO A 414 9.97 -22.45 10.82
N PHE A 415 8.94 -23.21 10.47
CA PHE A 415 9.06 -24.65 10.19
C PHE A 415 9.71 -24.94 8.82
N ASP A 416 9.86 -23.96 7.95
CA ASP A 416 10.62 -24.05 6.70
C ASP A 416 12.13 -23.88 6.92
N LEU A 417 12.52 -23.49 8.15
CA LEU A 417 13.89 -23.16 8.50
C LEU A 417 14.58 -24.33 9.22
N PRO A 418 15.89 -24.50 9.03
CA PRO A 418 16.82 -23.64 8.24
C PRO A 418 16.94 -24.00 6.76
N GLU A 419 16.23 -25.03 6.26
CA GLU A 419 16.40 -25.61 4.92
C GLU A 419 16.12 -24.56 3.83
N LYS A 420 15.00 -23.84 3.95
CA LYS A 420 14.53 -22.83 2.98
C LYS A 420 14.95 -21.41 3.32
N ALA A 421 15.85 -21.22 4.30
CA ALA A 421 16.39 -19.90 4.62
C ALA A 421 17.05 -19.25 3.38
N GLY A 422 16.73 -17.99 3.13
CA GLY A 422 17.18 -17.23 1.95
C GLY A 422 16.16 -17.19 0.82
N THR A 423 15.07 -17.97 0.90
CA THR A 423 13.93 -17.86 -0.02
C THR A 423 12.90 -16.84 0.50
N SER A 424 11.97 -16.46 -0.34
CA SER A 424 10.79 -15.66 0.02
C SER A 424 9.59 -16.52 0.42
N GLY A 425 9.79 -17.81 0.60
CA GLY A 425 8.75 -18.77 0.98
C GLY A 425 7.90 -19.27 -0.18
N ILE A 426 6.78 -19.84 0.18
CA ILE A 426 5.77 -20.44 -0.71
C ILE A 426 4.54 -19.52 -0.77
N SER A 427 3.72 -19.68 -1.81
CA SER A 427 2.45 -18.95 -2.01
C SER A 427 1.59 -18.92 -0.74
N CYS A 428 1.02 -17.77 -0.44
CA CYS A 428 0.00 -17.62 0.59
C CYS A 428 -1.28 -18.40 0.22
N VAL A 429 -2.13 -18.68 1.21
CA VAL A 429 -3.28 -19.60 1.06
C VAL A 429 -4.22 -19.20 -0.08
N ASP A 430 -4.55 -17.91 -0.20
CA ASP A 430 -5.52 -17.42 -1.18
C ASP A 430 -4.87 -16.87 -2.47
N ASP A 431 -3.57 -17.12 -2.67
CA ASP A 431 -2.81 -16.58 -3.81
C ASP A 431 -2.38 -17.68 -4.78
N ASP A 432 -2.44 -17.37 -6.07
CA ASP A 432 -1.78 -18.12 -7.14
C ASP A 432 -0.54 -17.32 -7.57
N VAL A 433 0.63 -17.83 -7.19
CA VAL A 433 1.93 -17.22 -7.51
C VAL A 433 2.68 -18.11 -8.47
N ARG A 434 3.13 -17.54 -9.58
CA ARG A 434 3.84 -18.26 -10.63
C ARG A 434 5.10 -17.52 -11.04
N VAL A 435 6.08 -18.25 -11.55
CA VAL A 435 7.27 -17.71 -12.20
C VAL A 435 7.20 -18.06 -13.68
N VAL A 436 7.01 -17.04 -14.52
CA VAL A 436 6.80 -17.21 -15.96
C VAL A 436 8.00 -16.75 -16.78
N LYS A 437 8.14 -17.27 -17.98
CA LYS A 437 9.21 -16.90 -18.93
C LYS A 437 9.19 -15.40 -19.24
N ILE A 438 10.35 -14.84 -19.54
CA ILE A 438 10.48 -13.43 -19.90
C ILE A 438 10.71 -13.32 -21.41
N TYR A 439 9.84 -12.60 -22.08
CA TYR A 439 9.95 -12.27 -23.50
C TYR A 439 10.21 -10.79 -23.71
N LYS A 440 10.96 -10.46 -24.76
CA LYS A 440 11.34 -9.06 -25.05
C LYS A 440 10.14 -8.22 -25.52
N ASP A 441 9.24 -8.82 -26.33
CA ASP A 441 8.23 -8.06 -27.07
C ASP A 441 6.77 -8.39 -26.67
N LYS A 442 6.58 -9.29 -25.71
CA LYS A 442 5.24 -9.68 -25.23
C LYS A 442 5.26 -10.13 -23.78
N LYS A 443 4.11 -10.08 -23.12
CA LYS A 443 3.92 -10.76 -21.84
C LYS A 443 3.84 -12.27 -22.04
N ALA A 444 4.45 -13.03 -21.14
CA ALA A 444 4.25 -14.47 -21.08
C ALA A 444 2.78 -14.80 -20.74
N SER A 445 2.28 -15.92 -21.23
CA SER A 445 1.04 -16.48 -20.68
C SER A 445 1.26 -16.87 -19.21
N PRO A 446 0.23 -16.78 -18.34
CA PRO A 446 0.34 -17.31 -16.97
C PRO A 446 0.74 -18.79 -16.88
N ASP A 447 0.54 -19.55 -17.93
CA ASP A 447 0.86 -20.98 -18.00
C ASP A 447 2.24 -21.26 -18.63
N ASP A 448 2.97 -20.23 -19.07
CA ASP A 448 4.28 -20.33 -19.68
C ASP A 448 5.39 -20.26 -18.61
N LEU A 449 5.42 -21.32 -17.79
CA LEU A 449 6.25 -21.40 -16.59
C LEU A 449 7.72 -21.62 -16.92
N VAL A 450 8.62 -21.16 -16.05
CA VAL A 450 10.03 -21.59 -16.02
C VAL A 450 10.16 -22.93 -15.30
N ALA A 451 11.29 -23.59 -15.47
CA ALA A 451 11.60 -24.83 -14.75
C ALA A 451 11.68 -24.61 -13.23
N THR A 452 11.27 -25.61 -12.45
CA THR A 452 11.33 -25.60 -10.98
C THR A 452 12.67 -26.14 -10.46
N ASP A 453 13.76 -25.71 -11.08
CA ASP A 453 15.12 -26.18 -10.82
C ASP A 453 15.98 -25.22 -9.99
N ASN A 454 15.36 -24.13 -9.54
CA ASN A 454 15.98 -23.01 -8.83
C ASN A 454 17.11 -22.31 -9.63
N THR A 455 17.13 -22.46 -10.96
CA THR A 455 18.13 -21.86 -11.84
C THR A 455 17.54 -21.02 -12.96
N GLU A 456 16.47 -21.50 -13.63
CA GLU A 456 15.80 -20.72 -14.69
C GLU A 456 15.08 -19.51 -14.08
N MET A 457 15.44 -18.33 -14.55
CA MET A 457 14.88 -17.06 -14.07
C MET A 457 13.63 -16.70 -14.86
N GLY A 458 12.60 -16.24 -14.16
CA GLY A 458 11.38 -15.72 -14.76
C GLY A 458 10.78 -14.54 -14.00
N GLU A 459 9.72 -13.95 -14.55
CA GLU A 459 8.97 -12.90 -13.89
C GLU A 459 7.96 -13.51 -12.90
N VAL A 460 7.92 -12.98 -11.69
CA VAL A 460 6.88 -13.35 -10.71
C VAL A 460 5.57 -12.72 -11.13
N ILE A 461 4.52 -13.53 -11.25
CA ILE A 461 3.15 -13.07 -11.46
C ILE A 461 2.26 -13.57 -10.32
N VAL A 462 1.27 -12.74 -9.97
CA VAL A 462 0.43 -13.00 -8.79
C VAL A 462 -1.04 -12.80 -9.12
N LYS A 463 -1.87 -13.76 -8.74
CA LYS A 463 -3.33 -13.61 -8.71
C LYS A 463 -3.79 -13.68 -7.26
N SER A 464 -4.31 -12.58 -6.75
CA SER A 464 -4.70 -12.40 -5.34
C SER A 464 -6.01 -11.60 -5.23
N PRO A 465 -7.16 -12.18 -5.62
CA PRO A 465 -8.43 -11.45 -5.59
C PRO A 465 -8.91 -11.11 -4.18
N ALA A 466 -8.47 -11.85 -3.17
CA ALA A 466 -8.76 -11.56 -1.78
C ALA A 466 -8.14 -10.23 -1.31
N LYS A 467 -6.91 -9.95 -1.75
CA LYS A 467 -6.10 -8.83 -1.24
C LYS A 467 -5.92 -7.68 -2.24
N SER A 468 -6.47 -7.79 -3.45
CA SER A 468 -6.33 -6.79 -4.51
C SER A 468 -7.68 -6.42 -5.10
N ALA A 469 -7.91 -5.12 -5.27
CA ALA A 469 -9.04 -4.62 -6.06
C ALA A 469 -8.74 -4.62 -7.56
N TYR A 470 -7.53 -4.94 -7.98
CA TYR A 470 -7.07 -4.89 -9.38
C TYR A 470 -7.25 -3.51 -10.02
N GLU A 471 -7.14 -2.43 -9.23
CA GLU A 471 -7.44 -1.07 -9.65
C GLU A 471 -6.41 -0.05 -9.17
N TYR A 472 -6.17 0.95 -10.01
CA TYR A 472 -5.46 2.17 -9.66
C TYR A 472 -6.41 3.36 -9.78
N SER A 473 -6.44 4.22 -8.78
CA SER A 473 -7.39 5.34 -8.71
C SER A 473 -7.20 6.41 -9.78
N THR A 474 -6.04 6.44 -10.45
CA THR A 474 -5.66 7.55 -11.32
C THR A 474 -4.99 7.15 -12.63
N ASP A 475 -4.81 5.85 -12.92
CA ASP A 475 -4.00 5.41 -14.05
C ASP A 475 -4.50 4.09 -14.65
N GLU A 476 -5.49 4.19 -15.55
CA GLU A 476 -6.07 3.04 -16.24
C GLU A 476 -5.08 2.40 -17.25
N GLU A 477 -4.19 3.19 -17.86
CA GLU A 477 -3.18 2.67 -18.79
C GLU A 477 -2.18 1.80 -18.04
N GLU A 478 -1.69 2.26 -16.88
CA GLU A 478 -0.81 1.48 -16.01
C GLU A 478 -1.53 0.22 -15.52
N ARG A 479 -2.82 0.29 -15.17
CA ARG A 479 -3.62 -0.87 -14.78
C ARG A 479 -3.61 -1.93 -15.87
N ARG A 480 -3.93 -1.56 -17.12
CA ARG A 480 -3.93 -2.47 -18.27
C ARG A 480 -2.55 -3.04 -18.56
N SER A 481 -1.51 -2.23 -18.34
CA SER A 481 -0.12 -2.67 -18.55
C SER A 481 0.35 -3.68 -17.51
N ARG A 482 -0.17 -3.63 -16.27
CA ARG A 482 0.28 -4.47 -15.16
C ARG A 482 -0.57 -5.72 -14.95
N PHE A 483 -1.88 -5.64 -15.18
CA PHE A 483 -2.80 -6.76 -14.97
C PHE A 483 -3.15 -7.45 -16.31
N TYR A 484 -2.92 -8.75 -16.37
CA TYR A 484 -3.22 -9.55 -17.55
C TYR A 484 -3.76 -10.91 -17.15
N ARG A 485 -4.92 -11.32 -17.69
CA ARG A 485 -5.62 -12.59 -17.39
C ARG A 485 -5.81 -12.83 -15.87
N GLY A 486 -6.09 -11.77 -15.12
CA GLY A 486 -6.30 -11.85 -13.67
C GLY A 486 -5.02 -11.92 -12.83
N PHE A 487 -3.83 -11.82 -13.44
CA PHE A 487 -2.55 -11.78 -12.75
C PHE A 487 -1.94 -10.39 -12.80
N LEU A 488 -1.35 -9.98 -11.70
CA LEU A 488 -0.41 -8.87 -11.63
C LEU A 488 0.97 -9.35 -12.10
N TYR A 489 1.55 -8.69 -13.09
CA TYR A 489 2.94 -8.84 -13.50
C TYR A 489 3.80 -7.88 -12.67
N THR A 490 4.60 -8.45 -11.75
CA THR A 490 5.23 -7.67 -10.67
C THR A 490 6.46 -6.91 -11.11
N SER A 491 7.07 -7.29 -12.22
CA SER A 491 8.42 -6.90 -12.67
C SER A 491 9.53 -7.41 -11.75
N ASP A 492 9.27 -8.29 -10.82
CA ASP A 492 10.28 -8.96 -10.01
C ASP A 492 10.72 -10.26 -10.69
N ILE A 493 12.03 -10.47 -10.78
CA ILE A 493 12.64 -11.69 -11.33
C ILE A 493 12.96 -12.63 -10.19
N ALA A 494 12.56 -13.88 -10.33
CA ALA A 494 12.82 -14.94 -9.36
C ALA A 494 13.15 -16.27 -10.04
N THR A 495 13.69 -17.17 -9.24
CA THR A 495 13.72 -18.62 -9.49
C THR A 495 12.76 -19.30 -8.52
N TRP A 496 12.36 -20.52 -8.77
CA TRP A 496 11.65 -21.38 -7.82
C TRP A 496 12.16 -22.81 -7.84
N ASP A 497 12.03 -23.50 -6.73
CA ASP A 497 12.43 -24.89 -6.63
C ASP A 497 11.26 -25.87 -6.87
N GLU A 498 11.53 -27.15 -6.83
CA GLU A 498 10.54 -28.23 -7.02
C GLU A 498 9.37 -28.20 -6.01
N ASN A 499 9.56 -27.56 -4.87
CA ASN A 499 8.56 -27.35 -3.83
C ASN A 499 7.89 -25.97 -3.94
N HIS A 500 8.13 -25.24 -5.03
CA HIS A 500 7.61 -23.89 -5.30
C HIS A 500 8.05 -22.79 -4.32
N TYR A 501 9.18 -22.98 -3.61
CA TYR A 501 9.78 -21.86 -2.86
C TYR A 501 10.44 -20.89 -3.81
N ILE A 502 10.07 -19.61 -3.69
CA ILE A 502 10.51 -18.54 -4.59
C ILE A 502 11.75 -17.85 -4.01
N THR A 503 12.75 -17.61 -4.84
CA THR A 503 13.93 -16.80 -4.52
C THR A 503 13.94 -15.56 -5.42
N VAL A 504 13.52 -14.42 -4.88
CA VAL A 504 13.52 -13.14 -5.61
C VAL A 504 14.94 -12.64 -5.77
N GLN A 505 15.35 -12.34 -7.02
CA GLN A 505 16.71 -11.97 -7.38
C GLN A 505 16.87 -10.47 -7.64
N ARG A 506 16.01 -9.88 -8.47
CA ARG A 506 16.09 -8.48 -8.91
C ARG A 506 14.80 -8.03 -9.57
N ARG A 507 14.75 -6.75 -10.00
CA ARG A 507 13.64 -6.20 -10.77
C ARG A 507 14.00 -6.03 -12.26
N ILE A 508 12.99 -6.14 -13.13
CA ILE A 508 13.11 -5.88 -14.57
C ILE A 508 13.20 -4.37 -14.84
N ASP A 509 12.44 -3.57 -14.09
CA ASP A 509 12.22 -2.15 -14.33
C ASP A 509 13.33 -1.23 -13.80
N ASN A 510 14.47 -1.80 -13.40
CA ASN A 510 15.63 -1.08 -12.86
C ASN A 510 15.37 -0.18 -11.64
N MET A 511 14.21 -0.33 -11.00
CA MET A 511 13.94 0.35 -9.72
C MET A 511 14.98 -0.07 -8.68
N ILE A 512 15.52 0.91 -7.97
CA ILE A 512 16.51 0.69 -6.91
C ILE A 512 15.76 0.50 -5.60
N ASN A 513 15.99 -0.61 -4.91
CA ASN A 513 15.42 -0.85 -3.58
C ASN A 513 16.45 -0.52 -2.50
N SER A 514 16.31 0.62 -1.87
CA SER A 514 17.20 1.07 -0.80
C SER A 514 16.46 1.11 0.54
N SER A 515 16.78 0.19 1.45
CA SER A 515 16.13 0.07 2.77
C SER A 515 14.60 -0.06 2.69
N GLY A 516 14.07 -0.79 1.69
CA GLY A 516 12.64 -0.99 1.46
C GLY A 516 11.93 0.12 0.69
N GLU A 517 12.66 1.19 0.30
CA GLU A 517 12.13 2.28 -0.53
C GLU A 517 12.48 2.06 -2.00
N ASN A 518 11.47 2.13 -2.87
CA ASN A 518 11.66 2.04 -4.31
C ASN A 518 12.01 3.41 -4.90
N ILE A 519 13.17 3.50 -5.52
CA ILE A 519 13.72 4.72 -6.11
C ILE A 519 13.80 4.56 -7.62
N ASN A 520 13.12 5.44 -8.35
CA ASN A 520 13.21 5.48 -9.81
C ASN A 520 14.48 6.25 -10.21
N PRO A 521 15.43 5.61 -10.94
CA PRO A 521 16.65 6.25 -11.39
C PRO A 521 16.43 7.50 -12.23
N GLU A 522 15.42 7.48 -13.12
CA GLU A 522 15.13 8.62 -14.01
C GLU A 522 14.70 9.88 -13.24
N GLN A 523 14.00 9.73 -12.11
CA GLN A 523 13.62 10.87 -11.29
C GLN A 523 14.85 11.56 -10.71
N VAL A 524 15.82 10.77 -10.26
CA VAL A 524 17.09 11.28 -9.72
C VAL A 524 17.88 11.98 -10.82
N GLU A 525 17.99 11.38 -12.01
CA GLU A 525 18.66 11.94 -13.18
C GLU A 525 18.04 13.27 -13.59
N LYS A 526 16.73 13.32 -13.76
CA LYS A 526 15.98 14.54 -14.12
C LYS A 526 16.23 15.66 -13.11
N THR A 527 16.39 15.32 -11.83
CA THR A 527 16.67 16.31 -10.79
C THR A 527 18.09 16.82 -10.89
N ILE A 528 19.09 15.94 -11.01
CA ILE A 528 20.50 16.33 -11.13
C ILE A 528 20.75 17.15 -12.40
N CYS A 529 20.16 16.78 -13.52
CA CYS A 529 20.27 17.51 -14.79
C CYS A 529 19.62 18.90 -14.79
N ARG A 530 18.92 19.32 -13.72
CA ARG A 530 18.51 20.72 -13.53
C ARG A 530 19.67 21.65 -13.18
N MET A 531 20.82 21.11 -12.74
CA MET A 531 22.03 21.89 -12.51
C MET A 531 22.65 22.27 -13.87
N LYS A 532 22.86 23.58 -14.10
CA LYS A 532 23.48 24.10 -15.35
C LYS A 532 24.89 23.56 -15.59
N ASP A 533 25.58 23.17 -14.51
CA ASP A 533 26.95 22.63 -14.55
C ASP A 533 27.00 21.15 -14.99
N ILE A 534 25.85 20.49 -15.16
CA ILE A 534 25.73 19.07 -15.53
C ILE A 534 25.22 18.97 -16.96
N LYS A 535 25.94 18.18 -17.79
CA LYS A 535 25.56 17.89 -19.18
C LYS A 535 24.59 16.69 -19.24
N ASP A 536 24.93 15.62 -18.50
CA ASP A 536 24.12 14.40 -18.42
C ASP A 536 24.40 13.64 -17.11
N CYS A 537 23.47 12.77 -16.73
CA CYS A 537 23.56 11.97 -15.52
C CYS A 537 22.96 10.59 -15.73
N GLY A 538 23.70 9.51 -15.44
CA GLY A 538 23.21 8.14 -15.40
C GLY A 538 23.14 7.64 -13.96
N VAL A 539 21.98 7.13 -13.52
CA VAL A 539 21.80 6.66 -12.15
C VAL A 539 21.60 5.15 -12.13
N THR A 540 22.29 4.49 -11.21
CA THR A 540 22.21 3.05 -10.94
C THR A 540 22.40 2.81 -9.45
N SER A 541 22.65 1.58 -9.04
CA SER A 541 22.92 1.21 -7.66
C SER A 541 24.17 0.37 -7.50
N VAL A 542 24.74 0.40 -6.30
CA VAL A 542 25.74 -0.56 -5.83
C VAL A 542 25.19 -1.33 -4.64
N PRO A 543 25.63 -2.59 -4.41
CA PRO A 543 25.24 -3.35 -3.24
C PRO A 543 25.74 -2.69 -1.95
N ASP A 544 24.92 -2.70 -0.91
CA ASP A 544 25.25 -2.24 0.45
C ASP A 544 24.80 -3.29 1.46
N LYS A 545 25.67 -3.65 2.40
CA LYS A 545 25.41 -4.70 3.39
C LYS A 545 24.23 -4.39 4.32
N ILE A 546 23.92 -3.10 4.50
CA ILE A 546 22.88 -2.66 5.44
C ILE A 546 21.60 -2.29 4.67
N ARG A 547 21.74 -1.58 3.56
CA ARG A 547 20.60 -0.98 2.85
C ARG A 547 20.07 -1.82 1.68
N GLY A 548 20.73 -2.94 1.37
CA GLY A 548 20.49 -3.72 0.17
C GLY A 548 21.14 -3.08 -1.04
N GLU A 549 20.61 -1.95 -1.51
CA GLU A 549 21.17 -1.14 -2.59
C GLU A 549 21.34 0.32 -2.18
N VAL A 550 22.35 0.98 -2.75
CA VAL A 550 22.62 2.41 -2.56
C VAL A 550 22.74 3.11 -3.90
N VAL A 551 22.01 4.22 -4.02
CA VAL A 551 21.98 5.04 -5.25
C VAL A 551 23.35 5.58 -5.58
N THR A 552 23.77 5.39 -6.84
CA THR A 552 25.05 5.83 -7.41
C THR A 552 24.79 6.61 -8.69
N ALA A 553 25.44 7.76 -8.85
CA ALA A 553 25.27 8.64 -9.99
C ALA A 553 26.58 8.77 -10.79
N TYR A 554 26.47 8.52 -12.09
CA TYR A 554 27.48 8.81 -13.11
C TYR A 554 27.19 10.18 -13.73
N ILE A 555 28.18 11.06 -13.71
CA ILE A 555 27.99 12.48 -14.03
C ILE A 555 28.87 12.90 -15.20
N VAL A 556 28.27 13.47 -16.24
CA VAL A 556 28.96 14.18 -17.30
C VAL A 556 28.87 15.69 -17.01
N LYS A 557 30.02 16.32 -16.83
CA LYS A 557 30.12 17.74 -16.47
C LYS A 557 29.98 18.65 -17.67
N ASN A 558 29.33 19.81 -17.51
CA ASN A 558 29.43 20.98 -18.37
C ASN A 558 30.52 21.97 -17.90
N SER A 559 30.86 21.93 -16.61
CA SER A 559 31.80 22.85 -15.99
C SER A 559 32.81 22.11 -15.14
N PRO A 560 34.11 22.46 -15.16
CA PRO A 560 35.12 21.83 -14.30
C PRO A 560 34.89 22.10 -12.82
N ASN A 561 34.14 23.14 -12.45
CA ASN A 561 33.96 23.61 -11.09
C ASN A 561 32.88 22.86 -10.29
N VAL A 562 32.34 21.76 -10.82
CA VAL A 562 31.37 20.93 -10.12
C VAL A 562 32.05 19.69 -9.51
N ASP A 563 31.78 19.43 -8.24
CA ASP A 563 32.23 18.27 -7.50
C ASP A 563 31.04 17.49 -6.89
N ALA A 564 31.32 16.32 -6.33
CA ALA A 564 30.29 15.46 -5.73
C ALA A 564 29.56 16.14 -4.56
N LYS A 565 30.26 16.96 -3.74
CA LYS A 565 29.67 17.68 -2.59
C LYS A 565 28.67 18.74 -3.05
N LYS A 566 28.98 19.46 -4.13
CA LYS A 566 28.08 20.46 -4.73
C LYS A 566 26.80 19.82 -5.25
N ILE A 567 26.91 18.66 -5.92
CA ILE A 567 25.75 17.90 -6.41
C ILE A 567 24.93 17.34 -5.23
N ASP A 568 25.58 16.77 -4.22
CA ASP A 568 24.91 16.26 -3.03
C ASP A 568 24.15 17.36 -2.28
N LYS A 569 24.77 18.54 -2.13
CA LYS A 569 24.10 19.71 -1.53
C LYS A 569 22.88 20.13 -2.36
N PHE A 570 23.00 20.20 -3.68
CA PHE A 570 21.88 20.51 -4.57
C PHE A 570 20.74 19.50 -4.42
N CYS A 571 21.05 18.20 -4.37
CA CYS A 571 20.04 17.16 -4.15
C CYS A 571 19.36 17.28 -2.77
N LYS A 572 20.11 17.65 -1.72
CA LYS A 572 19.58 17.85 -0.36
C LYS A 572 18.60 19.03 -0.28
N GLU A 573 18.89 20.09 -1.00
CA GLU A 573 18.12 21.36 -1.00
C GLU A 573 17.00 21.35 -2.06
N SER A 574 16.94 20.31 -2.89
CA SER A 574 15.98 20.21 -4.01
C SER A 574 14.55 20.02 -3.52
N ILE A 575 13.63 20.82 -4.03
CA ILE A 575 12.19 20.65 -3.84
C ILE A 575 11.60 19.55 -4.72
N TYR A 576 12.39 18.95 -5.64
CA TYR A 576 11.95 17.95 -6.62
C TYR A 576 12.38 16.52 -6.29
N LEU A 577 13.25 16.33 -5.28
CA LEU A 577 13.80 15.03 -4.94
C LEU A 577 13.81 14.83 -3.43
N ALA A 578 13.12 13.80 -2.96
CA ALA A 578 13.18 13.39 -1.57
C ALA A 578 14.61 13.00 -1.15
N ASN A 579 15.03 13.42 0.02
CA ASN A 579 16.42 13.30 0.48
C ASN A 579 16.93 11.85 0.54
N TYR A 580 16.03 10.88 0.79
CA TYR A 580 16.41 9.45 0.80
C TYR A 580 16.75 8.90 -0.57
N LYS A 581 16.29 9.54 -1.66
CA LYS A 581 16.52 9.14 -3.06
C LYS A 581 17.85 9.65 -3.61
N ARG A 582 18.50 10.60 -2.95
CA ARG A 582 19.75 11.19 -3.46
C ARG A 582 20.88 10.16 -3.52
N PRO A 583 21.79 10.26 -4.49
CA PRO A 583 22.96 9.40 -4.57
C PRO A 583 23.86 9.53 -3.34
N ARG A 584 24.52 8.43 -2.99
CA ARG A 584 25.57 8.39 -1.95
C ARG A 584 26.97 8.21 -2.53
N TYR A 585 27.00 7.77 -3.79
CA TYR A 585 28.21 7.61 -4.55
C TYR A 585 28.11 8.34 -5.87
N TYR A 586 29.21 8.94 -6.29
CA TYR A 586 29.32 9.72 -7.52
C TYR A 586 30.55 9.29 -8.31
N ARG A 587 30.43 9.25 -9.64
CA ARG A 587 31.52 9.01 -10.58
C ARG A 587 31.44 10.04 -11.72
N PHE A 588 32.54 10.72 -12.00
CA PHE A 588 32.60 11.63 -13.13
C PHE A 588 33.13 10.88 -14.35
N VAL A 589 32.41 10.97 -15.47
CA VAL A 589 32.70 10.27 -16.71
C VAL A 589 32.60 11.23 -17.90
N GLN A 590 33.10 10.82 -19.06
CA GLN A 590 33.04 11.62 -20.29
C GLN A 590 31.68 11.47 -20.98
N GLU A 591 31.07 10.28 -20.90
CA GLU A 591 29.79 9.95 -21.49
C GLU A 591 29.03 8.91 -20.64
N ILE A 592 27.71 8.86 -20.82
CA ILE A 592 26.84 7.85 -20.22
C ILE A 592 26.57 6.77 -21.28
N PRO A 593 26.67 5.48 -20.95
CA PRO A 593 26.35 4.39 -21.88
C PRO A 593 24.88 4.47 -22.33
N GLU A 594 24.63 4.35 -23.64
CA GLU A 594 23.30 4.36 -24.24
C GLU A 594 23.06 3.10 -25.08
N LEU A 595 21.84 2.56 -25.04
CA LEU A 595 21.35 1.50 -25.92
C LEU A 595 20.95 2.05 -27.29
N SER A 596 20.38 3.27 -27.29
CA SER A 596 19.97 4.03 -28.46
C SER A 596 19.92 5.51 -28.10
N GLU A 597 19.67 6.39 -29.05
CA GLU A 597 19.61 7.83 -28.80
C GLU A 597 18.70 8.17 -27.61
N LYS A 598 19.30 8.74 -26.56
CA LYS A 598 18.67 9.11 -25.26
C LYS A 598 18.16 7.96 -24.38
N VAL A 599 18.42 6.71 -24.74
CA VAL A 599 18.04 5.56 -23.90
C VAL A 599 19.28 4.99 -23.23
N LYS A 600 19.43 5.22 -21.93
CA LYS A 600 20.59 4.81 -21.14
C LYS A 600 20.66 3.29 -20.96
N ASP A 601 21.85 2.72 -21.15
CA ASP A 601 22.07 1.30 -20.89
C ASP A 601 22.26 1.06 -19.38
N ARG A 602 21.18 0.67 -18.72
CA ARG A 602 21.17 0.39 -17.28
C ARG A 602 22.01 -0.82 -16.89
N ASN A 603 22.16 -1.80 -17.79
CA ASN A 603 22.94 -3.00 -17.50
C ASN A 603 24.43 -2.66 -17.50
N ILE A 604 24.89 -1.91 -18.50
CA ILE A 604 26.28 -1.42 -18.55
C ILE A 604 26.56 -0.51 -17.34
N LEU A 605 25.67 0.43 -17.04
CA LEU A 605 25.82 1.29 -15.86
C LEU A 605 25.94 0.49 -14.55
N LYS A 606 25.15 -0.59 -14.40
CA LYS A 606 25.18 -1.44 -13.20
C LYS A 606 26.50 -2.23 -13.11
N GLN A 607 26.99 -2.72 -14.24
CA GLN A 607 28.29 -3.40 -14.31
C GLN A 607 29.43 -2.44 -13.97
N MET A 608 29.46 -1.26 -14.60
CA MET A 608 30.44 -0.22 -14.30
C MET A 608 30.47 0.14 -12.81
N ALA A 609 29.29 0.28 -12.21
CA ALA A 609 29.18 0.65 -10.81
C ALA A 609 29.76 -0.42 -9.86
N LYS A 610 29.57 -1.70 -10.20
CA LYS A 610 30.16 -2.81 -9.47
C LYS A 610 31.71 -2.79 -9.58
N GLU A 611 32.24 -2.65 -10.78
CA GLU A 611 33.66 -2.58 -11.05
C GLU A 611 34.32 -1.34 -10.40
N ASP A 612 33.70 -0.17 -10.52
CA ASP A 612 34.17 1.08 -9.91
C ASP A 612 34.13 1.02 -8.38
N MET A 613 33.16 0.29 -7.78
CA MET A 613 33.10 0.08 -6.33
C MET A 613 34.25 -0.81 -5.87
N GLU A 614 34.52 -1.91 -6.58
CA GLU A 614 35.63 -2.84 -6.29
C GLU A 614 36.99 -2.15 -6.42
N ASN A 615 37.13 -1.27 -7.40
CA ASN A 615 38.36 -0.50 -7.67
C ASN A 615 38.49 0.79 -6.84
N GLY A 616 37.55 1.11 -5.97
CA GLY A 616 37.58 2.30 -5.12
C GLY A 616 37.46 3.63 -5.89
N LEU A 617 36.88 3.62 -7.09
CA LEU A 617 36.76 4.79 -7.96
C LEU A 617 35.53 5.65 -7.70
N LEU A 618 34.59 5.17 -6.88
CA LEU A 618 33.38 5.88 -6.50
C LEU A 618 33.65 6.89 -5.38
N ILE A 619 33.23 8.12 -5.57
CA ILE A 619 33.35 9.20 -4.58
C ILE A 619 32.14 9.11 -3.63
N ARG A 620 32.36 8.80 -2.35
CA ARG A 620 31.33 8.77 -1.32
C ARG A 620 31.12 10.17 -0.72
N VAL A 621 29.83 10.55 -0.51
CA VAL A 621 29.44 11.83 0.10
C VAL A 621 28.45 11.62 1.26
#